data_56ebb851779eab9e224ab24ed31014e8
#
_entry.id   56ebb851779eab9e224ab24ed31014e8
#
_cell.length_a   1.000
_cell.length_b   1.000
_cell.length_c   1.000
_cell.angle_alpha   90.00
_cell.angle_beta   90.00
_cell.angle_gamma   90.00
#
_symmetry.space_group_name_H-M   'P 1'
#
loop_
_entity.id
_entity.type
_entity.pdbx_description
1 polymer ?
#
loop_
_entity_poly.entity_id
_entity_poly.type
_entity_poly.pdbx_seq_one_letter_code
_entity_poly.pdbx_strand_id
1 'polypeptide(L)'
;MSIINNDDHILVESAAGMNFWDIMEGISKLFSMPEFKEKNDIWLFRDGQLKIMYSDLYSIKDLVEKVYPADSKGKKTAIVAHTGVQHGLATLYSDLARDLPREIKVFSDLKSATDWIRS
;
A
#
# COMPACT_ATOMS: atom_id res chain seq x y z
N MET A 1 -9.03 2.36 9.44
CA MET A 1 -7.99 1.53 8.85
C MET A 1 -7.29 0.70 9.92
N SER A 2 -7.08 -0.57 9.65
CA SER A 2 -6.43 -1.49 10.59
C SER A 2 -5.04 -1.89 10.08
N ILE A 3 -4.06 -1.89 10.97
CA ILE A 3 -2.71 -2.37 10.67
C ILE A 3 -2.46 -3.59 11.54
N ILE A 4 -2.19 -4.73 10.90
CA ILE A 4 -1.98 -6.01 11.58
C ILE A 4 -0.56 -6.48 11.29
N ASN A 5 0.24 -6.61 12.33
CA ASN A 5 1.62 -7.07 12.20
C ASN A 5 1.66 -8.60 12.34
N ASN A 6 1.72 -9.29 11.22
CA ASN A 6 1.86 -10.74 11.17
C ASN A 6 3.35 -11.13 11.20
N ASP A 7 3.65 -12.40 11.38
CA ASP A 7 5.04 -12.88 11.46
C ASP A 7 5.85 -12.56 10.20
N ASP A 8 5.27 -12.76 9.03
CA ASP A 8 5.98 -12.63 7.75
C ASP A 8 5.61 -11.38 6.95
N HIS A 9 4.58 -10.64 7.35
CA HIS A 9 4.17 -9.43 6.65
C HIS A 9 3.27 -8.55 7.49
N ILE A 10 3.11 -7.31 7.07
CA ILE A 10 2.16 -6.37 7.68
C ILE A 10 0.97 -6.24 6.76
N LEU A 11 -0.23 -6.42 7.31
CA LEU A 11 -1.48 -6.27 6.57
C LEU A 11 -2.15 -4.96 6.95
N VAL A 12 -2.40 -4.11 5.96
CA VAL A 12 -3.13 -2.86 6.14
C VAL A 12 -4.50 -3.02 5.48
N GLU A 13 -5.56 -3.04 6.28
CA GLU A 13 -6.94 -3.16 5.77
C GLU A 13 -7.61 -1.81 5.76
N SER A 14 -8.19 -1.45 4.62
CA SER A 14 -8.94 -0.21 4.49
C SER A 14 -10.31 -0.32 5.15
N ALA A 15 -10.85 0.83 5.55
CA ALA A 15 -12.26 0.97 5.94
C ALA A 15 -13.07 1.46 4.74
N ALA A 16 -14.38 1.20 4.74
CA ALA A 16 -15.27 1.72 3.71
C ALA A 16 -15.26 3.26 3.73
N GLY A 17 -15.20 3.86 2.54
CA GLY A 17 -15.21 5.32 2.41
C GLY A 17 -13.93 6.02 2.81
N MET A 18 -12.81 5.32 2.83
CA MET A 18 -11.50 5.93 3.10
C MET A 18 -11.21 7.06 2.12
N ASN A 19 -10.77 8.19 2.66
CA ASN A 19 -10.38 9.34 1.85
C ASN A 19 -8.85 9.51 1.83
N PHE A 20 -8.40 10.55 1.14
CA PHE A 20 -6.98 10.88 1.02
C PHE A 20 -6.28 11.00 2.38
N TRP A 21 -6.91 11.69 3.34
CA TRP A 21 -6.30 11.91 4.65
C TRP A 21 -6.15 10.61 5.45
N ASP A 22 -7.11 9.70 5.31
CA ASP A 22 -7.02 8.38 5.95
C ASP A 22 -5.83 7.59 5.42
N ILE A 23 -5.56 7.67 4.12
CA ILE A 23 -4.41 7.02 3.49
C ILE A 23 -3.11 7.64 3.99
N MET A 24 -3.04 8.97 4.03
CA MET A 24 -1.85 9.68 4.51
C MET A 24 -1.53 9.33 5.97
N GLU A 25 -2.56 9.26 6.81
CA GLU A 25 -2.39 8.84 8.21
C GLU A 25 -1.88 7.41 8.30
N GLY A 26 -2.45 6.52 7.49
CA GLY A 26 -2.05 5.12 7.46
C GLY A 26 -0.60 4.93 7.03
N ILE A 27 -0.16 5.65 6.01
CA ILE A 27 1.23 5.63 5.58
C ILE A 27 2.15 6.08 6.70
N SER A 28 1.81 7.18 7.36
CA SER A 28 2.61 7.72 8.45
C SER A 28 2.73 6.73 9.60
N LYS A 29 1.63 6.07 9.98
CA LYS A 29 1.63 5.05 11.03
C LYS A 29 2.45 3.81 10.63
N LEU A 30 2.22 3.31 9.42
CA LEU A 30 2.93 2.12 8.93
C LEU A 30 4.43 2.34 8.88
N PHE A 31 4.87 3.46 8.31
CA PHE A 31 6.30 3.72 8.09
C PHE A 31 7.03 4.05 9.39
N SER A 32 6.31 4.44 10.45
CA SER A 32 6.92 4.64 11.76
C SER A 32 7.05 3.36 12.58
N MET A 33 6.45 2.26 12.13
CA MET A 33 6.61 0.96 12.79
C MET A 33 8.01 0.40 12.53
N PRO A 34 8.75 -0.03 13.57
CA PRO A 34 10.08 -0.62 13.36
C PRO A 34 10.08 -1.83 12.43
N GLU A 35 9.00 -2.60 12.43
CA GLU A 35 8.87 -3.82 11.62
C GLU A 35 8.72 -3.53 10.13
N PHE A 36 8.28 -2.34 9.75
CA PHE A 36 8.01 -2.02 8.35
C PHE A 36 9.24 -2.22 7.46
N LYS A 37 10.39 -1.78 7.89
CA LYS A 37 11.62 -1.88 7.09
C LYS A 37 12.13 -3.31 6.93
N GLU A 38 11.64 -4.23 7.77
CA GLU A 38 12.10 -5.62 7.79
C GLU A 38 11.11 -6.58 7.14
N LYS A 39 9.87 -6.13 6.86
CA LYS A 39 8.80 -6.98 6.36
C LYS A 39 8.20 -6.46 5.06
N ASN A 40 7.64 -7.39 4.28
CA ASN A 40 6.77 -7.05 3.17
C ASN A 40 5.43 -6.57 3.73
N ASP A 41 4.66 -5.83 2.94
CA ASP A 41 3.35 -5.35 3.36
C ASP A 41 2.29 -5.57 2.27
N ILE A 42 1.06 -5.74 2.71
CA ILE A 42 -0.11 -5.86 1.85
C ILE A 42 -1.10 -4.78 2.25
N TRP A 43 -1.54 -3.99 1.26
CA TRP A 43 -2.63 -3.03 1.42
C TRP A 43 -3.88 -3.63 0.79
N LEU A 44 -4.86 -3.97 1.63
CA LEU A 44 -6.10 -4.58 1.20
C LEU A 44 -7.22 -3.56 1.19
N PHE A 45 -7.65 -3.16 -0.01
CA PHE A 45 -8.79 -2.28 -0.21
C PHE A 45 -10.02 -3.13 -0.46
N ARG A 46 -10.85 -3.25 0.57
CA ARG A 46 -12.08 -4.04 0.48
C ARG A 46 -13.14 -3.30 -0.32
N ASP A 47 -14.21 -4.00 -0.65
CA ASP A 47 -15.35 -3.43 -1.34
C ASP A 47 -15.90 -2.25 -0.55
N GLY A 48 -15.95 -1.13 -1.19
CA GLY A 48 -16.33 0.13 -0.60
C GLY A 48 -15.64 1.23 -1.39
N GLN A 49 -16.23 2.40 -1.42
CA GLN A 49 -15.70 3.47 -2.23
C GLN A 49 -14.47 4.08 -1.58
N LEU A 50 -13.36 3.98 -2.27
CA LEU A 50 -12.17 4.73 -1.97
C LEU A 50 -12.38 6.16 -2.48
N LYS A 51 -12.43 7.13 -1.57
CA LYS A 51 -12.74 8.53 -1.91
C LYS A 51 -11.46 9.33 -2.16
N ILE A 52 -10.76 8.98 -3.21
CA ILE A 52 -9.58 9.72 -3.66
C ILE A 52 -9.71 10.09 -5.13
N MET A 53 -9.01 11.14 -5.51
CA MET A 53 -8.93 11.59 -6.89
C MET A 53 -7.60 11.17 -7.49
N TYR A 54 -7.55 11.14 -8.82
CA TYR A 54 -6.32 10.86 -9.54
C TYR A 54 -5.15 11.75 -9.08
N SER A 55 -5.42 13.04 -8.88
CA SER A 55 -4.39 13.99 -8.43
C SER A 55 -3.83 13.68 -7.03
N ASP A 56 -4.61 13.00 -6.19
CA ASP A 56 -4.14 12.62 -4.85
C ASP A 56 -2.99 11.61 -4.90
N LEU A 57 -2.89 10.83 -5.99
CA LEU A 57 -1.83 9.84 -6.13
C LEU A 57 -0.44 10.46 -6.13
N TYR A 58 -0.30 11.65 -6.71
CA TYR A 58 0.98 12.36 -6.71
C TYR A 58 1.38 12.80 -5.30
N SER A 59 0.40 13.29 -4.53
CA SER A 59 0.64 13.68 -3.14
C SER A 59 0.99 12.48 -2.26
N ILE A 60 0.35 11.34 -2.49
CA ILE A 60 0.65 10.11 -1.79
C ILE A 60 2.09 9.67 -2.11
N LYS A 61 2.46 9.67 -3.38
CA LYS A 61 3.82 9.33 -3.80
C LYS A 61 4.86 10.24 -3.15
N ASP A 62 4.60 11.54 -3.13
CA ASP A 62 5.52 12.52 -2.55
C ASP A 62 5.73 12.26 -1.06
N LEU A 63 4.66 11.96 -0.33
CA LEU A 63 4.77 11.61 1.09
C LEU A 63 5.61 10.35 1.27
N VAL A 64 5.32 9.31 0.49
CA VAL A 64 6.03 8.03 0.59
C VAL A 64 7.53 8.25 0.35
N GLU A 65 7.91 9.02 -0.66
CA GLU A 65 9.31 9.34 -0.93
C GLU A 65 9.99 10.02 0.26
N LYS A 66 9.27 10.93 0.94
CA LYS A 66 9.84 11.70 2.05
C LYS A 66 10.03 10.87 3.30
N VAL A 67 9.08 9.97 3.60
CA VAL A 67 9.07 9.24 4.88
C VAL A 67 9.60 7.81 4.75
N TYR A 68 9.92 7.36 3.54
CA TYR A 68 10.39 6.00 3.31
C TYR A 68 11.73 5.77 4.02
N PRO A 69 11.84 4.69 4.82
CA PRO A 69 13.10 4.39 5.51
C PRO A 69 14.23 4.11 4.52
N ALA A 70 15.33 4.83 4.65
CA ALA A 70 16.48 4.71 3.73
C ALA A 70 17.12 3.33 3.73
N ASP A 71 16.97 2.58 4.83
CA ASP A 71 17.54 1.25 5.00
C ASP A 71 16.57 0.12 4.61
N SER A 72 15.37 0.44 4.11
CA SER A 72 14.39 -0.56 3.68
C SER A 72 14.52 -0.80 2.18
N LYS A 73 15.23 -1.84 1.80
CA LYS A 73 15.43 -2.23 0.39
C LYS A 73 15.08 -3.69 0.18
N GLY A 74 14.72 -4.04 -1.04
CA GLY A 74 14.45 -5.42 -1.43
C GLY A 74 13.17 -6.01 -0.86
N LYS A 75 12.27 -5.16 -0.36
CA LYS A 75 10.98 -5.59 0.15
C LYS A 75 9.88 -5.38 -0.90
N LYS A 76 8.74 -6.01 -0.65
CA LYS A 76 7.60 -6.00 -1.57
C LYS A 76 6.38 -5.38 -0.90
N THR A 77 5.65 -4.58 -1.66
CA THR A 77 4.34 -4.06 -1.27
C THR A 77 3.31 -4.57 -2.28
N ALA A 78 2.33 -5.32 -1.80
CA ALA A 78 1.21 -5.75 -2.61
C ALA A 78 0.01 -4.85 -2.33
N ILE A 79 -0.69 -4.44 -3.39
CA ILE A 79 -1.93 -3.68 -3.28
C ILE A 79 -3.04 -4.56 -3.84
N VAL A 80 -4.05 -4.86 -3.02
CA VAL A 80 -5.21 -5.66 -3.43
C VAL A 80 -6.41 -4.75 -3.61
N ALA A 81 -6.94 -4.70 -4.83
CA ALA A 81 -8.10 -3.88 -5.17
C ALA A 81 -8.96 -4.62 -6.21
N HIS A 82 -10.23 -4.89 -5.86
CA HIS A 82 -11.14 -5.69 -6.68
C HIS A 82 -11.89 -4.90 -7.74
N THR A 83 -12.35 -3.70 -7.39
CA THR A 83 -13.18 -2.92 -8.31
C THR A 83 -12.35 -2.27 -9.41
N GLY A 84 -12.96 -2.07 -10.59
CA GLY A 84 -12.27 -1.49 -11.74
C GLY A 84 -11.63 -0.13 -11.43
N VAL A 85 -12.34 0.77 -10.75
CA VAL A 85 -11.85 2.10 -10.41
C VAL A 85 -10.69 2.01 -9.41
N GLN A 86 -10.87 1.26 -8.32
CA GLN A 86 -9.84 1.09 -7.31
C GLN A 86 -8.61 0.40 -7.88
N HIS A 87 -8.81 -0.63 -8.69
CA HIS A 87 -7.72 -1.34 -9.35
C HIS A 87 -6.95 -0.41 -10.29
N GLY A 88 -7.67 0.40 -11.06
CA GLY A 88 -7.07 1.39 -11.95
C GLY A 88 -6.23 2.43 -11.20
N LEU A 89 -6.74 2.95 -10.10
CA LEU A 89 -6.00 3.91 -9.26
C LEU A 89 -4.75 3.27 -8.66
N ALA A 90 -4.86 2.03 -8.19
CA ALA A 90 -3.72 1.30 -7.63
C ALA A 90 -2.64 1.06 -8.70
N THR A 91 -3.04 0.72 -9.92
CA THR A 91 -2.12 0.51 -11.04
C THR A 91 -1.39 1.80 -11.39
N LEU A 92 -2.10 2.92 -11.45
CA LEU A 92 -1.49 4.23 -11.69
C LEU A 92 -0.50 4.59 -10.61
N TYR A 93 -0.86 4.36 -9.34
CA TYR A 93 0.06 4.59 -8.23
C TYR A 93 1.32 3.73 -8.36
N SER A 94 1.16 2.45 -8.67
CA SER A 94 2.29 1.53 -8.87
C SER A 94 3.24 2.04 -9.95
N ASP A 95 2.71 2.59 -11.05
CA ASP A 95 3.52 3.16 -12.11
C ASP A 95 4.27 4.42 -11.66
N LEU A 96 3.60 5.29 -10.91
CA LEU A 96 4.23 6.51 -10.36
C LEU A 96 5.32 6.19 -9.36
N ALA A 97 5.16 5.11 -8.61
CA ALA A 97 6.05 4.73 -7.51
C ALA A 97 7.16 3.75 -7.92
N ARG A 98 7.36 3.55 -9.22
CA ARG A 98 8.36 2.61 -9.77
C ARG A 98 9.79 2.87 -9.28
N ASP A 99 10.12 4.13 -8.98
CA ASP A 99 11.46 4.53 -8.58
C ASP A 99 11.72 4.34 -7.08
N LEU A 100 10.71 3.94 -6.33
CA LEU A 100 10.87 3.66 -4.90
C LEU A 100 11.68 2.36 -4.71
N PRO A 101 12.44 2.25 -3.62
CA PRO A 101 13.28 1.07 -3.40
C PRO A 101 12.51 -0.20 -3.06
N ARG A 102 11.20 -0.13 -2.88
CA ARG A 102 10.32 -1.26 -2.62
C ARG A 102 9.55 -1.62 -3.89
N GLU A 103 9.52 -2.91 -4.24
CA GLU A 103 8.76 -3.37 -5.40
C GLU A 103 7.26 -3.35 -5.09
N ILE A 104 6.47 -2.72 -5.95
CA ILE A 104 5.02 -2.57 -5.76
C ILE A 104 4.30 -3.32 -6.87
N LYS A 105 3.32 -4.15 -6.49
CA LYS A 105 2.51 -4.90 -7.46
C LYS A 105 1.05 -4.91 -7.05
N VAL A 106 0.15 -4.85 -8.04
CA VAL A 106 -1.30 -4.78 -7.82
C VAL A 106 -1.94 -6.12 -8.12
N PHE A 107 -2.85 -6.54 -7.26
CA PHE A 107 -3.57 -7.81 -7.38
C PHE A 107 -5.06 -7.59 -7.22
N SER A 108 -5.85 -8.50 -7.77
CA SER A 108 -7.31 -8.49 -7.64
C SER A 108 -7.80 -9.30 -6.44
N ASP A 109 -6.96 -10.15 -5.87
CA ASP A 109 -7.32 -10.98 -4.71
C ASP A 109 -6.16 -11.12 -3.72
N LEU A 110 -6.53 -11.40 -2.47
CA LEU A 110 -5.56 -11.50 -1.38
C LEU A 110 -4.64 -12.72 -1.53
N LYS A 111 -5.17 -13.82 -2.04
CA LYS A 111 -4.38 -15.05 -2.18
C LYS A 111 -3.19 -14.83 -3.11
N SER A 112 -3.41 -14.24 -4.27
CA SER A 112 -2.34 -13.95 -5.23
C SER A 112 -1.29 -13.00 -4.64
N ALA A 113 -1.74 -11.98 -3.91
CA ALA A 113 -0.85 -11.04 -3.24
C ALA A 113 0.00 -11.75 -2.19
N THR A 114 -0.61 -12.60 -1.36
CA THR A 114 0.09 -13.35 -0.33
C THR A 114 1.12 -14.29 -0.93
N ASP A 115 0.76 -15.00 -1.99
CA ASP A 115 1.68 -15.91 -2.69
C ASP A 115 2.90 -15.15 -3.23
N TRP A 116 2.67 -13.97 -3.79
CA TRP A 116 3.76 -13.16 -4.35
C TRP A 116 4.72 -12.65 -3.27
N ILE A 117 4.22 -12.15 -2.13
CA ILE A 117 5.10 -11.62 -1.09
C ILE A 117 5.91 -12.72 -0.39
N ARG A 118 5.47 -13.98 -0.49
CA ARG A 118 6.16 -15.14 0.07
C ARG A 118 7.10 -15.83 -0.92
N SER A 119 7.10 -15.37 -2.15
CA SER A 119 7.93 -15.99 -3.20
C SER A 119 9.40 -15.58 -3.11
#